data_b1f3863604b149caeb436f05bc341829
#
_entry.id   b1f3863604b149caeb436f05bc341829
#
_cell.length_a   1.000
_cell.length_b   1.000
_cell.length_c   1.000
_cell.angle_alpha   90.00
_cell.angle_beta   90.00
_cell.angle_gamma   90.00
#
_symmetry.space_group_name_H-M   'P 1'
#
loop_
_entity.id
_entity.type
_entity.pdbx_description
1 polymer ?
#
loop_
_entity_poly.entity_id
_entity_poly.type
_entity_poly.pdbx_seq_one_letter_code
_entity_poly.pdbx_strand_id
1 'polypeptide(L)'
;GVDSTDIIVGQPSYFEKFASIYNDTDLDTWKNYLKFHFVNNYARLLNKDLVNLNFDFYSTTLRGVKEQAPLWKKTVDASNSVLGEILGKVYVKENFPPEAKARMEELVDNVILGYGVAIENLEWMSPETKLAAKEKLDKFTPKIGYPDKWKDYSKLEIKSDDLVGNYIRFSEWSYADMTAKLGQPVDRSEWHMTPQTVNAYYNPVNNEIVFPAAILQPPFF
;
A
#
# COMPACT_ATOMS: atom_id res chain seq x y z
N GLY A 1 -13.29 -9.01 17.84
CA GLY A 1 -12.62 -7.75 18.10
C GLY A 1 -11.18 -7.97 18.53
N VAL A 2 -10.34 -6.97 18.32
CA VAL A 2 -8.97 -7.02 18.80
C VAL A 2 -8.98 -6.59 20.27
N ASP A 3 -8.47 -7.41 21.15
CA ASP A 3 -8.26 -7.04 22.56
C ASP A 3 -6.88 -6.35 22.64
N SER A 4 -6.90 -5.02 22.70
CA SER A 4 -5.69 -4.20 22.83
C SER A 4 -5.85 -3.28 24.03
N THR A 5 -4.88 -3.32 24.93
CA THR A 5 -4.82 -2.45 26.11
C THR A 5 -4.24 -1.06 25.79
N ASP A 6 -3.46 -0.96 24.72
CA ASP A 6 -2.78 0.27 24.31
C ASP A 6 -3.33 0.77 22.97
N ILE A 7 -4.00 1.93 23.00
CA ILE A 7 -4.59 2.56 21.81
C ILE A 7 -4.03 3.97 21.68
N ILE A 8 -3.51 4.28 20.49
CA ILE A 8 -3.10 5.64 20.14
C ILE A 8 -4.29 6.36 19.51
N VAL A 9 -4.76 7.43 20.18
CA VAL A 9 -5.85 8.25 19.69
C VAL A 9 -5.30 9.55 19.11
N GLY A 10 -5.21 9.61 17.79
CA GLY A 10 -4.69 10.79 17.08
C GLY A 10 -5.65 12.00 17.04
N GLN A 11 -6.96 11.76 17.20
CA GLN A 11 -8.00 12.79 17.10
C GLN A 11 -9.08 12.59 18.17
N PRO A 12 -8.84 12.98 19.44
CA PRO A 12 -9.78 12.75 20.54
C PRO A 12 -11.18 13.30 20.29
N SER A 13 -11.28 14.56 19.83
CA SER A 13 -12.58 15.22 19.58
C SER A 13 -13.44 14.52 18.52
N TYR A 14 -12.81 13.86 17.55
CA TYR A 14 -13.52 13.02 16.58
C TYR A 14 -14.21 11.82 17.28
N PHE A 15 -13.48 11.13 18.16
CA PHE A 15 -14.00 9.96 18.86
C PHE A 15 -15.11 10.31 19.87
N GLU A 16 -14.97 11.46 20.55
CA GLU A 16 -16.05 11.98 21.43
C GLU A 16 -17.33 12.23 20.61
N LYS A 17 -17.22 12.91 19.46
CA LYS A 17 -18.36 13.17 18.59
C LYS A 17 -18.93 11.90 17.97
N PHE A 18 -18.05 10.97 17.55
CA PHE A 18 -18.45 9.67 17.02
C PHE A 18 -19.24 8.87 18.06
N ALA A 19 -18.80 8.83 19.31
CA ALA A 19 -19.50 8.15 20.39
C ALA A 19 -20.92 8.71 20.60
N SER A 20 -21.08 10.03 20.56
CA SER A 20 -22.41 10.67 20.62
C SER A 20 -23.29 10.23 19.43
N ILE A 21 -22.79 10.34 18.21
CA ILE A 21 -23.53 9.92 16.99
C ILE A 21 -23.89 8.45 17.06
N TYR A 22 -22.97 7.60 17.52
CA TYR A 22 -23.20 6.15 17.63
C TYR A 22 -24.36 5.83 18.60
N ASN A 23 -24.40 6.49 19.75
CA ASN A 23 -25.41 6.24 20.76
C ASN A 23 -26.79 6.85 20.42
N ASP A 24 -26.81 8.00 19.73
CA ASP A 24 -28.00 8.78 19.43
C ASP A 24 -28.69 8.34 18.13
N THR A 25 -28.03 7.51 17.31
CA THR A 25 -28.55 7.05 16.02
C THR A 25 -29.25 5.70 16.17
N ASP A 26 -30.46 5.60 15.63
CA ASP A 26 -31.24 4.36 15.67
C ASP A 26 -30.60 3.23 14.82
N LEU A 27 -30.91 1.99 15.20
CA LEU A 27 -30.33 0.80 14.59
C LEU A 27 -30.66 0.67 13.09
N ASP A 28 -31.84 1.09 12.65
CA ASP A 28 -32.24 0.95 11.24
C ASP A 28 -31.50 1.97 10.35
N THR A 29 -31.22 3.16 10.86
CA THR A 29 -30.33 4.11 10.20
C THR A 29 -28.92 3.53 10.06
N TRP A 30 -28.35 2.92 11.12
CA TRP A 30 -27.05 2.24 11.01
C TRP A 30 -27.06 1.10 10.02
N LYS A 31 -28.09 0.26 10.00
CA LYS A 31 -28.21 -0.82 9.01
C LYS A 31 -28.25 -0.29 7.58
N ASN A 32 -28.99 0.79 7.31
CA ASN A 32 -29.08 1.39 5.99
C ASN A 32 -27.75 2.03 5.56
N TYR A 33 -27.08 2.72 6.48
CA TYR A 33 -25.75 3.28 6.28
C TYR A 33 -24.74 2.17 5.88
N LEU A 34 -24.66 1.11 6.66
CA LEU A 34 -23.76 -0.01 6.40
C LEU A 34 -24.09 -0.74 5.10
N LYS A 35 -25.38 -0.97 4.80
CA LYS A 35 -25.80 -1.58 3.52
C LYS A 35 -25.40 -0.73 2.34
N PHE A 36 -25.64 0.58 2.41
CA PHE A 36 -25.25 1.50 1.35
C PHE A 36 -23.73 1.46 1.10
N HIS A 37 -22.92 1.59 2.15
CA HIS A 37 -21.47 1.56 2.01
C HIS A 37 -20.96 0.21 1.52
N PHE A 38 -21.55 -0.90 1.99
CA PHE A 38 -21.20 -2.24 1.53
C PHE A 38 -21.45 -2.38 0.00
N VAL A 39 -22.66 -2.06 -0.46
CA VAL A 39 -23.00 -2.13 -1.88
C VAL A 39 -22.10 -1.18 -2.71
N ASN A 40 -21.89 0.05 -2.23
CA ASN A 40 -21.07 1.02 -2.91
C ASN A 40 -19.60 0.58 -3.06
N ASN A 41 -19.02 -0.03 -2.04
CA ASN A 41 -17.65 -0.55 -2.09
C ASN A 41 -17.47 -1.66 -3.12
N TYR A 42 -18.49 -2.48 -3.33
CA TYR A 42 -18.47 -3.58 -4.28
C TYR A 42 -19.11 -3.22 -5.63
N ALA A 43 -19.67 -2.02 -5.81
CA ALA A 43 -20.45 -1.62 -6.98
C ALA A 43 -19.74 -1.90 -8.31
N ARG A 44 -18.41 -1.66 -8.36
CA ARG A 44 -17.58 -1.91 -9.56
C ARG A 44 -17.40 -3.39 -9.92
N LEU A 45 -17.78 -4.30 -9.04
CA LEU A 45 -17.68 -5.76 -9.22
C LEU A 45 -19.04 -6.40 -9.45
N LEU A 46 -20.12 -5.63 -9.37
CA LEU A 46 -21.49 -6.10 -9.48
C LEU A 46 -21.99 -6.02 -10.94
N ASN A 47 -23.30 -5.94 -11.13
CA ASN A 47 -23.89 -5.84 -12.45
C ASN A 47 -23.58 -4.49 -13.14
N LYS A 48 -23.79 -4.45 -14.45
CA LYS A 48 -23.46 -3.31 -15.30
C LYS A 48 -24.12 -2.00 -14.84
N ASP A 49 -25.33 -2.06 -14.32
CA ASP A 49 -26.07 -0.86 -13.90
C ASP A 49 -25.43 -0.22 -12.68
N LEU A 50 -25.01 -1.02 -11.69
CA LEU A 50 -24.29 -0.54 -10.51
C LEU A 50 -22.87 -0.05 -10.86
N VAL A 51 -22.19 -0.73 -11.77
CA VAL A 51 -20.89 -0.28 -12.29
C VAL A 51 -21.02 1.09 -12.95
N ASN A 52 -22.01 1.29 -13.81
CA ASN A 52 -22.25 2.56 -14.49
C ASN A 52 -22.63 3.66 -13.50
N LEU A 53 -23.56 3.41 -12.60
CA LEU A 53 -23.99 4.38 -11.59
C LEU A 53 -22.82 4.84 -10.71
N ASN A 54 -21.98 3.91 -10.28
CA ASN A 54 -20.79 4.23 -9.49
C ASN A 54 -19.80 5.07 -10.31
N PHE A 55 -19.57 4.71 -11.57
CA PHE A 55 -18.69 5.46 -12.47
C PHE A 55 -19.23 6.87 -12.74
N ASP A 56 -20.52 7.02 -13.04
CA ASP A 56 -21.15 8.31 -13.34
C ASP A 56 -21.02 9.29 -12.18
N PHE A 57 -21.15 8.82 -10.95
CA PHE A 57 -20.99 9.68 -9.78
C PHE A 57 -19.51 9.92 -9.44
N TYR A 58 -18.75 8.87 -9.14
CA TYR A 58 -17.40 9.02 -8.60
C TYR A 58 -16.33 9.39 -9.62
N SER A 59 -16.55 9.08 -10.90
CA SER A 59 -15.59 9.36 -11.96
C SER A 59 -16.03 10.50 -12.84
N THR A 60 -17.25 10.46 -13.40
CA THR A 60 -17.72 11.50 -14.32
C THR A 60 -18.06 12.79 -13.57
N THR A 61 -18.93 12.73 -12.57
CA THR A 61 -19.41 13.92 -11.86
C THR A 61 -18.32 14.57 -11.01
N LEU A 62 -17.60 13.77 -10.21
CA LEU A 62 -16.61 14.32 -9.25
C LEU A 62 -15.24 14.59 -9.88
N ARG A 63 -14.86 13.91 -10.96
CA ARG A 63 -13.50 13.98 -11.52
C ARG A 63 -13.44 14.34 -13.00
N GLY A 64 -14.59 14.49 -13.68
CA GLY A 64 -14.66 14.83 -15.10
C GLY A 64 -14.20 13.74 -16.07
N VAL A 65 -14.10 12.49 -15.62
CA VAL A 65 -13.70 11.36 -16.47
C VAL A 65 -14.86 10.98 -17.38
N LYS A 66 -14.65 10.98 -18.69
CA LYS A 66 -15.72 10.81 -19.69
C LYS A 66 -15.99 9.35 -20.04
N GLU A 67 -14.98 8.50 -19.99
CA GLU A 67 -15.06 7.11 -20.45
C GLU A 67 -14.46 6.15 -19.42
N GLN A 68 -15.08 4.99 -19.27
CA GLN A 68 -14.58 3.92 -18.42
C GLN A 68 -13.34 3.28 -19.06
N ALA A 69 -12.39 2.88 -18.23
CA ALA A 69 -11.28 2.05 -18.68
C ALA A 69 -11.79 0.75 -19.33
N PRO A 70 -11.15 0.24 -20.39
CA PRO A 70 -11.51 -1.03 -21.01
C PRO A 70 -11.42 -2.19 -20.02
N LEU A 71 -12.21 -3.23 -20.26
CA LEU A 71 -12.36 -4.36 -19.34
C LEU A 71 -11.02 -4.98 -18.94
N TRP A 72 -10.10 -5.15 -19.90
CA TRP A 72 -8.81 -5.75 -19.61
C TRP A 72 -7.98 -4.96 -18.58
N LYS A 73 -8.01 -3.61 -18.62
CA LYS A 73 -7.35 -2.77 -17.61
C LYS A 73 -7.99 -2.96 -16.24
N LYS A 74 -9.32 -2.93 -16.18
CA LYS A 74 -10.07 -3.18 -14.94
C LYS A 74 -9.74 -4.57 -14.35
N THR A 75 -9.58 -5.58 -15.21
CA THR A 75 -9.22 -6.94 -14.78
C THR A 75 -7.80 -7.00 -14.22
N VAL A 76 -6.84 -6.33 -14.87
CA VAL A 76 -5.47 -6.23 -14.36
C VAL A 76 -5.44 -5.51 -13.02
N ASP A 77 -6.14 -4.38 -12.88
CA ASP A 77 -6.21 -3.62 -11.62
C ASP A 77 -6.87 -4.45 -10.51
N ALA A 78 -7.94 -5.17 -10.84
CA ALA A 78 -8.60 -6.09 -9.93
C ALA A 78 -7.68 -7.21 -9.45
N SER A 79 -6.95 -7.83 -10.36
CA SER A 79 -5.97 -8.88 -10.04
C SER A 79 -4.81 -8.34 -9.20
N ASN A 80 -4.29 -7.16 -9.53
CA ASN A 80 -3.24 -6.50 -8.76
C ASN A 80 -3.69 -6.19 -7.32
N SER A 81 -4.95 -5.80 -7.12
CA SER A 81 -5.46 -5.46 -5.79
C SER A 81 -5.57 -6.67 -4.85
N VAL A 82 -5.75 -7.87 -5.40
CA VAL A 82 -5.93 -9.12 -4.64
C VAL A 82 -4.66 -9.96 -4.60
N LEU A 83 -3.97 -10.11 -5.75
CA LEU A 83 -2.84 -11.01 -5.93
C LEU A 83 -1.55 -10.27 -6.33
N GLY A 84 -1.40 -9.05 -5.85
CA GLY A 84 -0.38 -8.12 -6.32
C GLY A 84 1.05 -8.65 -6.28
N GLU A 85 1.48 -9.30 -5.19
CA GLU A 85 2.85 -9.85 -5.12
C GLU A 85 3.04 -11.11 -5.97
N ILE A 86 1.99 -11.91 -6.19
CA ILE A 86 2.07 -13.05 -7.11
C ILE A 86 2.33 -12.54 -8.53
N LEU A 87 1.58 -11.52 -8.96
CA LEU A 87 1.80 -10.86 -10.25
C LEU A 87 3.15 -10.15 -10.28
N GLY A 88 3.60 -9.59 -9.16
CA GLY A 88 4.92 -9.01 -8.98
C GLY A 88 6.05 -9.99 -9.27
N LYS A 89 5.94 -11.24 -8.83
CA LYS A 89 6.92 -12.29 -9.16
C LYS A 89 7.04 -12.52 -10.66
N VAL A 90 5.90 -12.58 -11.36
CA VAL A 90 5.88 -12.76 -12.83
C VAL A 90 6.50 -11.54 -13.50
N TYR A 91 6.09 -10.34 -13.11
CA TYR A 91 6.63 -9.09 -13.63
C TYR A 91 8.16 -8.99 -13.50
N VAL A 92 8.68 -9.26 -12.30
CA VAL A 92 10.12 -9.20 -12.02
C VAL A 92 10.91 -10.20 -12.86
N LYS A 93 10.41 -11.43 -12.95
CA LYS A 93 11.06 -12.48 -13.75
C LYS A 93 11.26 -12.08 -15.22
N GLU A 94 10.31 -11.33 -15.78
CA GLU A 94 10.32 -10.96 -17.19
C GLU A 94 10.95 -9.60 -17.47
N ASN A 95 10.90 -8.67 -16.50
CA ASN A 95 11.20 -7.26 -16.77
C ASN A 95 12.29 -6.66 -15.88
N PHE A 96 12.76 -7.35 -14.85
CA PHE A 96 13.76 -6.78 -13.93
C PHE A 96 14.79 -7.85 -13.51
N PRO A 97 15.83 -8.06 -14.33
CA PRO A 97 16.84 -9.07 -14.06
C PRO A 97 17.70 -8.72 -12.84
N PRO A 98 18.30 -9.72 -12.16
CA PRO A 98 19.15 -9.50 -10.98
C PRO A 98 20.27 -8.49 -11.18
N GLU A 99 20.83 -8.41 -12.38
CA GLU A 99 21.89 -7.48 -12.74
C GLU A 99 21.42 -6.01 -12.68
N ALA A 100 20.15 -5.74 -13.06
CA ALA A 100 19.55 -4.42 -12.93
C ALA A 100 19.36 -4.04 -11.45
N LYS A 101 18.93 -5.01 -10.61
CA LYS A 101 18.84 -4.81 -9.15
C LYS A 101 20.20 -4.45 -8.57
N ALA A 102 21.24 -5.25 -8.85
CA ALA A 102 22.59 -5.03 -8.33
C ALA A 102 23.19 -3.67 -8.75
N ARG A 103 23.00 -3.26 -10.00
CA ARG A 103 23.45 -1.93 -10.47
C ARG A 103 22.72 -0.79 -9.77
N MET A 104 21.43 -0.95 -9.52
CA MET A 104 20.65 0.06 -8.81
C MET A 104 21.04 0.14 -7.33
N GLU A 105 21.30 -1.00 -6.69
CA GLU A 105 21.83 -1.06 -5.32
C GLU A 105 23.18 -0.32 -5.23
N GLU A 106 24.11 -0.57 -6.15
CA GLU A 106 25.40 0.15 -6.23
C GLU A 106 25.21 1.67 -6.40
N LEU A 107 24.28 2.08 -7.26
CA LEU A 107 23.95 3.51 -7.45
C LEU A 107 23.44 4.12 -6.14
N VAL A 108 22.52 3.47 -5.46
CA VAL A 108 21.95 3.96 -4.20
C VAL A 108 23.00 4.03 -3.10
N ASP A 109 23.88 3.03 -3.00
CA ASP A 109 24.99 3.03 -2.04
C ASP A 109 25.93 4.23 -2.29
N ASN A 110 26.26 4.52 -3.55
CA ASN A 110 27.05 5.70 -3.92
C ASN A 110 26.35 7.02 -3.57
N VAL A 111 25.02 7.09 -3.72
CA VAL A 111 24.22 8.25 -3.30
C VAL A 111 24.27 8.42 -1.78
N ILE A 112 24.12 7.34 -1.01
CA ILE A 112 24.20 7.36 0.46
C ILE A 112 25.59 7.83 0.92
N LEU A 113 26.66 7.34 0.30
CA LEU A 113 28.02 7.81 0.56
C LEU A 113 28.18 9.30 0.26
N GLY A 114 27.62 9.77 -0.87
CA GLY A 114 27.58 11.19 -1.23
C GLY A 114 26.85 12.05 -0.19
N TYR A 115 25.73 11.57 0.36
CA TYR A 115 25.02 12.24 1.47
C TYR A 115 25.90 12.32 2.73
N GLY A 116 26.63 11.27 3.07
CA GLY A 116 27.56 11.28 4.19
C GLY A 116 28.61 12.40 4.06
N VAL A 117 29.23 12.51 2.89
CA VAL A 117 30.21 13.59 2.58
C VAL A 117 29.54 14.95 2.60
N ALA A 118 28.33 15.09 2.05
CA ALA A 118 27.62 16.35 2.04
C ALA A 118 27.30 16.83 3.46
N ILE A 119 26.80 15.95 4.34
CA ILE A 119 26.50 16.28 5.74
C ILE A 119 27.73 16.79 6.47
N GLU A 120 28.91 16.20 6.24
CA GLU A 120 30.18 16.64 6.84
C GLU A 120 30.53 18.08 6.48
N ASN A 121 30.28 18.47 5.23
CA ASN A 121 30.68 19.76 4.66
C ASN A 121 29.60 20.85 4.80
N LEU A 122 28.44 20.60 5.39
CA LEU A 122 27.41 21.62 5.59
C LEU A 122 27.82 22.62 6.64
N GLU A 123 28.00 23.89 6.25
CA GLU A 123 28.43 24.98 7.16
C GLU A 123 27.34 25.45 8.12
N TRP A 124 26.06 25.34 7.72
CA TRP A 124 24.93 25.79 8.51
C TRP A 124 24.49 24.81 9.61
N MET A 125 24.97 23.57 9.58
CA MET A 125 24.57 22.51 10.51
C MET A 125 25.56 22.43 11.69
N SER A 126 25.05 22.43 12.92
CA SER A 126 25.91 22.29 14.12
C SER A 126 26.57 20.91 14.17
N PRO A 127 27.69 20.76 14.90
CA PRO A 127 28.36 19.46 15.06
C PRO A 127 27.41 18.36 15.62
N GLU A 128 26.59 18.69 16.61
CA GLU A 128 25.62 17.75 17.21
C GLU A 128 24.59 17.31 16.18
N THR A 129 24.10 18.27 15.36
CA THR A 129 23.11 17.96 14.31
C THR A 129 23.72 17.09 13.22
N LYS A 130 25.00 17.31 12.85
CA LYS A 130 25.73 16.45 11.91
C LYS A 130 25.85 15.03 12.42
N LEU A 131 26.15 14.82 13.70
CA LEU A 131 26.20 13.49 14.32
C LEU A 131 24.84 12.81 14.24
N ALA A 132 23.75 13.48 14.62
CA ALA A 132 22.40 12.93 14.54
C ALA A 132 21.98 12.62 13.11
N ALA A 133 22.35 13.47 12.12
CA ALA A 133 22.08 13.24 10.72
C ALA A 133 22.83 12.01 10.17
N LYS A 134 24.09 11.82 10.56
CA LYS A 134 24.87 10.63 10.21
C LYS A 134 24.27 9.36 10.85
N GLU A 135 23.92 9.40 12.11
CA GLU A 135 23.25 8.27 12.78
C GLU A 135 21.95 7.87 12.05
N LYS A 136 21.17 8.86 11.59
CA LYS A 136 19.99 8.58 10.78
C LYS A 136 20.35 7.97 9.42
N LEU A 137 21.41 8.46 8.76
CA LEU A 137 21.88 7.93 7.48
C LEU A 137 22.39 6.50 7.62
N ASP A 138 23.13 6.19 8.69
CA ASP A 138 23.63 4.82 8.97
C ASP A 138 22.52 3.80 9.20
N LYS A 139 21.35 4.28 9.70
CA LYS A 139 20.14 3.45 9.91
C LYS A 139 19.18 3.48 8.72
N PHE A 140 19.54 4.16 7.63
CA PHE A 140 18.71 4.27 6.46
C PHE A 140 18.71 2.98 5.67
N THR A 141 17.52 2.50 5.31
CA THR A 141 17.33 1.20 4.64
C THR A 141 16.74 1.41 3.24
N PRO A 142 17.53 1.24 2.17
CA PRO A 142 16.98 1.18 0.82
C PRO A 142 16.40 -0.20 0.52
N LYS A 143 15.29 -0.23 -0.22
CA LYS A 143 14.64 -1.44 -0.75
C LYS A 143 14.47 -1.28 -2.25
N ILE A 144 15.12 -2.11 -3.04
CA ILE A 144 15.27 -1.94 -4.48
C ILE A 144 14.62 -3.10 -5.25
N GLY A 145 13.77 -2.76 -6.21
CA GLY A 145 13.19 -3.67 -7.18
C GLY A 145 12.05 -4.52 -6.64
N TYR A 146 12.33 -5.46 -5.76
CA TYR A 146 11.36 -6.42 -5.24
C TYR A 146 11.77 -6.99 -3.88
N PRO A 147 10.79 -7.49 -3.06
CA PRO A 147 11.07 -8.03 -1.74
C PRO A 147 11.82 -9.37 -1.83
N ASP A 148 12.76 -9.59 -0.92
CA ASP A 148 13.44 -10.90 -0.79
C ASP A 148 12.49 -11.96 -0.22
N LYS A 149 11.59 -11.55 0.68
CA LYS A 149 10.53 -12.40 1.25
C LYS A 149 9.19 -12.01 0.66
N TRP A 150 8.62 -12.89 -0.15
CA TRP A 150 7.32 -12.70 -0.77
C TRP A 150 6.20 -13.09 0.19
N LYS A 151 5.06 -12.39 0.05
CA LYS A 151 3.86 -12.68 0.83
C LYS A 151 3.31 -14.08 0.50
N ASP A 152 2.90 -14.80 1.52
CA ASP A 152 2.32 -16.14 1.38
C ASP A 152 0.80 -16.06 1.20
N TYR A 153 0.33 -16.41 0.01
CA TYR A 153 -1.09 -16.48 -0.34
C TYR A 153 -1.67 -17.90 -0.26
N SER A 154 -0.94 -18.88 0.28
CA SER A 154 -1.36 -20.29 0.29
C SER A 154 -2.69 -20.55 0.99
N LYS A 155 -3.06 -19.66 1.93
CA LYS A 155 -4.35 -19.74 2.66
C LYS A 155 -5.49 -18.97 1.99
N LEU A 156 -5.23 -18.26 0.90
CA LEU A 156 -6.24 -17.50 0.17
C LEU A 156 -6.86 -18.36 -0.93
N GLU A 157 -8.13 -18.72 -0.74
CA GLU A 157 -8.90 -19.46 -1.75
C GLU A 157 -9.42 -18.50 -2.83
N ILE A 158 -9.16 -18.82 -4.11
CA ILE A 158 -9.69 -18.10 -5.28
C ILE A 158 -10.54 -19.05 -6.11
N LYS A 159 -11.76 -18.63 -6.46
CA LYS A 159 -12.71 -19.38 -7.30
C LYS A 159 -12.91 -18.68 -8.63
N SER A 160 -12.93 -19.41 -9.72
CA SER A 160 -13.01 -18.87 -11.08
C SER A 160 -14.36 -18.22 -11.43
N ASP A 161 -15.42 -18.59 -10.72
CA ASP A 161 -16.80 -18.19 -10.96
C ASP A 161 -17.41 -17.29 -9.86
N ASP A 162 -16.60 -16.84 -8.90
CA ASP A 162 -17.06 -16.08 -7.74
C ASP A 162 -16.20 -14.82 -7.50
N LEU A 163 -16.33 -13.84 -8.39
CA LEU A 163 -15.55 -12.60 -8.33
C LEU A 163 -15.75 -11.85 -7.00
N VAL A 164 -16.99 -11.63 -6.58
CA VAL A 164 -17.30 -10.90 -5.34
C VAL A 164 -16.82 -11.68 -4.12
N GLY A 165 -17.05 -13.00 -4.08
CA GLY A 165 -16.57 -13.86 -3.02
C GLY A 165 -15.04 -13.88 -2.93
N ASN A 166 -14.31 -13.80 -4.05
CA ASN A 166 -12.85 -13.68 -4.04
C ASN A 166 -12.39 -12.40 -3.32
N TYR A 167 -13.07 -11.28 -3.55
CA TYR A 167 -12.76 -10.04 -2.84
C TYR A 167 -13.09 -10.10 -1.35
N ILE A 168 -14.19 -10.75 -0.98
CA ILE A 168 -14.56 -10.97 0.43
C ILE A 168 -13.50 -11.83 1.11
N ARG A 169 -13.16 -12.99 0.54
CA ARG A 169 -12.12 -13.88 1.06
C ARG A 169 -10.75 -13.18 1.19
N PHE A 170 -10.41 -12.37 0.20
CA PHE A 170 -9.18 -11.56 0.28
C PHE A 170 -9.25 -10.55 1.43
N SER A 171 -10.39 -9.87 1.62
CA SER A 171 -10.56 -8.91 2.70
C SER A 171 -10.45 -9.58 4.07
N GLU A 172 -11.05 -10.75 4.24
CA GLU A 172 -10.97 -11.54 5.47
C GLU A 172 -9.54 -12.04 5.73
N TRP A 173 -8.88 -12.56 4.70
CA TRP A 173 -7.49 -13.00 4.78
C TRP A 173 -6.55 -11.84 5.10
N SER A 174 -6.70 -10.70 4.43
CA SER A 174 -5.89 -9.50 4.67
C SER A 174 -6.09 -8.93 6.07
N TYR A 175 -7.33 -8.94 6.56
CA TYR A 175 -7.65 -8.53 7.93
C TYR A 175 -7.02 -9.47 8.96
N ALA A 176 -7.07 -10.78 8.74
CA ALA A 176 -6.44 -11.77 9.61
C ALA A 176 -4.91 -11.61 9.62
N ASP A 177 -4.27 -11.37 8.46
CA ASP A 177 -2.84 -11.09 8.34
C ASP A 177 -2.45 -9.81 9.11
N MET A 178 -3.24 -8.75 8.96
CA MET A 178 -3.00 -7.48 9.67
C MET A 178 -3.13 -7.65 11.19
N THR A 179 -4.17 -8.33 11.65
CA THR A 179 -4.41 -8.51 13.10
C THR A 179 -3.43 -9.46 13.76
N ALA A 180 -2.91 -10.44 13.03
CA ALA A 180 -1.86 -11.35 13.52
C ALA A 180 -0.53 -10.65 13.85
N LYS A 181 -0.32 -9.43 13.34
CA LYS A 181 0.89 -8.63 13.62
C LYS A 181 0.83 -7.89 14.95
N LEU A 182 -0.35 -7.79 15.57
CA LEU A 182 -0.48 -7.11 16.85
C LEU A 182 0.34 -7.81 17.93
N GLY A 183 1.15 -7.03 18.66
CA GLY A 183 2.06 -7.54 19.67
C GLY A 183 3.30 -8.25 19.12
N GLN A 184 3.47 -8.31 17.80
CA GLN A 184 4.66 -8.86 17.17
C GLN A 184 5.68 -7.74 16.86
N PRO A 185 6.99 -8.06 16.80
CA PRO A 185 7.99 -7.15 16.28
C PRO A 185 7.65 -6.70 14.84
N VAL A 186 8.04 -5.46 14.49
CA VAL A 186 7.84 -4.94 13.13
C VAL A 186 8.62 -5.79 12.12
N ASP A 187 7.91 -6.36 11.13
CA ASP A 187 8.54 -7.07 10.01
C ASP A 187 9.04 -6.03 8.98
N ARG A 188 10.32 -5.71 9.05
CA ARG A 188 10.96 -4.76 8.13
C ARG A 188 11.15 -5.30 6.71
N SER A 189 10.84 -6.58 6.45
CA SER A 189 10.88 -7.13 5.08
C SER A 189 9.64 -6.79 4.26
N GLU A 190 8.55 -6.33 4.89
CA GLU A 190 7.31 -6.00 4.19
C GLU A 190 7.43 -4.78 3.27
N TRP A 191 6.76 -4.86 2.13
CA TRP A 191 6.61 -3.79 1.16
C TRP A 191 5.16 -3.31 1.10
N HIS A 192 4.96 -1.99 0.95
CA HIS A 192 3.63 -1.38 0.82
C HIS A 192 3.22 -1.13 -0.63
N MET A 193 4.13 -1.39 -1.57
CA MET A 193 3.88 -1.33 -3.01
C MET A 193 4.40 -2.61 -3.66
N THR A 194 3.67 -3.08 -4.68
CA THR A 194 4.09 -4.25 -5.45
C THR A 194 5.18 -3.88 -6.47
N PRO A 195 6.03 -4.83 -6.90
CA PRO A 195 7.12 -4.56 -7.86
C PRO A 195 6.69 -3.95 -9.18
N GLN A 196 5.48 -4.21 -9.66
CA GLN A 196 4.92 -3.63 -10.88
C GLN A 196 4.29 -2.24 -10.70
N THR A 197 4.43 -1.63 -9.53
CA THR A 197 3.93 -0.28 -9.26
C THR A 197 4.93 0.76 -9.76
N VAL A 198 4.51 1.66 -10.67
CA VAL A 198 5.31 2.81 -11.11
C VAL A 198 5.20 3.93 -10.08
N ASN A 199 5.91 3.78 -9.00
CA ASN A 199 6.00 4.76 -7.90
C ASN A 199 7.14 4.39 -6.96
N ALA A 200 7.38 5.24 -5.95
CA ALA A 200 8.31 5.03 -4.85
C ALA A 200 7.75 5.62 -3.56
N TYR A 201 8.24 5.22 -2.40
CA TYR A 201 7.84 5.82 -1.13
C TYR A 201 8.98 5.83 -0.12
N TYR A 202 8.88 6.77 0.83
CA TYR A 202 9.69 6.79 2.04
C TYR A 202 8.79 6.54 3.26
N ASN A 203 9.20 5.61 4.11
CA ASN A 203 8.54 5.31 5.38
C ASN A 203 9.37 5.88 6.54
N PRO A 204 8.96 7.01 7.14
CA PRO A 204 9.74 7.67 8.20
C PRO A 204 9.80 6.85 9.50
N VAL A 205 8.81 6.00 9.77
CA VAL A 205 8.79 5.16 10.99
C VAL A 205 9.88 4.08 10.93
N ASN A 206 10.11 3.52 9.74
CA ASN A 206 11.15 2.52 9.51
C ASN A 206 12.47 3.12 9.02
N ASN A 207 12.52 4.41 8.70
CA ASN A 207 13.65 5.08 8.03
C ASN A 207 14.09 4.32 6.76
N GLU A 208 13.11 3.99 5.90
CA GLU A 208 13.32 3.20 4.68
C GLU A 208 12.78 3.92 3.44
N ILE A 209 13.49 3.75 2.32
CA ILE A 209 13.03 4.17 0.99
C ILE A 209 12.85 2.95 0.10
N VAL A 210 11.78 2.95 -0.68
CA VAL A 210 11.41 1.78 -1.50
C VAL A 210 11.20 2.21 -2.94
N PHE A 211 11.92 1.56 -3.85
CA PHE A 211 11.80 1.74 -5.30
C PHE A 211 11.39 0.42 -5.95
N PRO A 212 10.09 0.21 -6.25
CA PRO A 212 9.62 -0.95 -7.00
C PRO A 212 10.27 -1.08 -8.39
N ALA A 213 10.37 -2.31 -8.91
CA ALA A 213 11.03 -2.60 -10.17
C ALA A 213 10.47 -1.80 -11.37
N ALA A 214 9.15 -1.53 -11.37
CA ALA A 214 8.52 -0.86 -12.50
C ALA A 214 8.94 0.61 -12.67
N ILE A 215 9.26 1.34 -11.58
CA ILE A 215 9.76 2.71 -11.72
C ILE A 215 11.21 2.74 -12.17
N LEU A 216 11.95 1.65 -11.97
CA LEU A 216 13.37 1.52 -12.34
C LEU A 216 13.57 1.07 -13.80
N GLN A 217 12.58 1.27 -14.65
CA GLN A 217 12.64 0.99 -16.09
C GLN A 217 13.12 2.24 -16.87
N PRO A 218 13.71 2.09 -18.07
CA PRO A 218 14.02 3.22 -18.92
C PRO A 218 12.78 4.11 -19.17
N PRO A 219 12.90 5.42 -19.19
CA PRO A 219 14.12 6.23 -19.17
C PRO A 219 14.62 6.63 -17.77
N PHE A 220 14.04 6.12 -16.70
CA PHE A 220 14.42 6.49 -15.33
C PHE A 220 15.79 5.89 -14.95
N PHE A 221 16.02 4.62 -15.30
CA PHE A 221 17.27 3.90 -15.01
C PHE A 221 17.70 3.02 -16.18
#